data_de0f6632b60e61d4de68dd568030d5b2
#
_entry.id   de0f6632b60e61d4de68dd568030d5b2
#
_cell.length_a   1.000
_cell.length_b   1.000
_cell.length_c   1.000
_cell.angle_alpha   90.00
_cell.angle_beta   90.00
_cell.angle_gamma   90.00
#
_symmetry.space_group_name_H-M   'P 1'
#
loop_
_entity.id
_entity.type
_entity.pdbx_description
1 polymer ?
#
loop_
_entity_poly.entity_id
_entity_poly.type
_entity_poly.pdbx_seq_one_letter_code
_entity_poly.pdbx_strand_id
1 'polypeptide(L)'
;IVAGLLGMKVDDPQIPRSFEIAAKENMEFTIHGIDLGDVHPNSVKLMLTGISGRTLEVVAASIGGGSIEICEIDGLAANFGGDYPTLIVHNTDKPGYVAEVAAILAAESVNIATMKLYRGSRGDNAVMVIECDQEISEKCIRKLEETDGIFKVTYLPMDEETGERENHV
;
A
#
# COMPACT_ATOMS: atom_id res chain seq x y z
N ILE A 1 9.53 3.92 11.69
CA ILE A 1 8.77 2.71 11.34
C ILE A 1 7.80 2.37 12.48
N VAL A 2 8.28 2.00 13.70
CA VAL A 2 7.39 1.59 14.81
C VAL A 2 6.35 2.67 15.13
N ALA A 3 6.76 3.94 15.20
CA ALA A 3 5.85 5.06 15.42
C ALA A 3 4.77 5.16 14.32
N GLY A 4 5.16 5.00 13.04
CA GLY A 4 4.21 4.99 11.94
C GLY A 4 3.23 3.82 11.99
N LEU A 5 3.69 2.62 12.39
CA LEU A 5 2.79 1.47 12.59
C LEU A 5 1.79 1.68 13.74
N LEU A 6 2.10 2.57 14.68
CA LEU A 6 1.19 3.03 15.74
C LEU A 6 0.28 4.18 15.30
N GLY A 7 0.36 4.63 14.05
CA GLY A 7 -0.42 5.76 13.54
C GLY A 7 0.06 7.14 13.99
N MET A 8 1.29 7.25 14.49
CA MET A 8 1.86 8.54 14.90
C MET A 8 2.22 9.37 13.67
N LYS A 9 1.90 10.68 13.71
CA LYS A 9 2.31 11.64 12.69
C LYS A 9 3.83 11.86 12.71
N VAL A 10 4.38 12.44 11.63
CA VAL A 10 5.83 12.65 11.45
C VAL A 10 6.45 13.59 12.48
N ASP A 11 5.66 14.47 13.09
CA ASP A 11 6.04 15.45 14.10
C ASP A 11 5.54 15.11 15.52
N ASP A 12 4.99 13.90 15.72
CA ASP A 12 4.45 13.48 17.02
C ASP A 12 5.56 13.47 18.08
N PRO A 13 5.42 14.22 19.19
CA PRO A 13 6.41 14.28 20.26
C PRO A 13 6.60 12.94 20.99
N GLN A 14 5.72 11.97 20.77
CA GLN A 14 5.81 10.64 21.37
C GLN A 14 6.66 9.65 20.54
N ILE A 15 7.11 10.01 19.33
CA ILE A 15 7.97 9.15 18.50
C ILE A 15 9.14 8.54 19.29
N PRO A 16 9.89 9.28 20.14
CA PRO A 16 10.97 8.69 20.93
C PRO A 16 10.53 7.59 21.89
N ARG A 17 9.24 7.56 22.25
CA ARG A 17 8.63 6.58 23.14
C ARG A 17 7.85 5.49 22.43
N SER A 18 7.92 5.45 21.10
CA SER A 18 7.12 4.53 20.27
C SER A 18 7.30 3.05 20.68
N PHE A 19 8.48 2.64 21.11
CA PHE A 19 8.73 1.27 21.57
C PHE A 19 8.02 0.95 22.88
N GLU A 20 7.97 1.90 23.82
CA GLU A 20 7.22 1.74 25.08
C GLU A 20 5.71 1.67 24.82
N ILE A 21 5.24 2.46 23.86
CA ILE A 21 3.82 2.51 23.47
C ILE A 21 3.45 1.22 22.73
N ALA A 22 4.29 0.75 21.80
CA ALA A 22 4.11 -0.52 21.12
C ALA A 22 3.93 -1.69 22.12
N ALA A 23 4.78 -1.74 23.14
CA ALA A 23 4.67 -2.77 24.19
C ALA A 23 3.35 -2.69 24.98
N LYS A 24 2.83 -1.48 25.25
CA LYS A 24 1.55 -1.28 25.93
C LYS A 24 0.35 -1.69 25.08
N GLU A 25 0.46 -1.44 23.76
CA GLU A 25 -0.58 -1.81 22.77
C GLU A 25 -0.46 -3.27 22.33
N ASN A 26 0.43 -4.08 22.97
CA ASN A 26 0.71 -5.47 22.64
C ASN A 26 1.17 -5.66 21.18
N MET A 27 1.85 -4.68 20.61
CA MET A 27 2.50 -4.80 19.30
C MET A 27 3.91 -5.38 19.51
N GLU A 28 4.09 -6.62 19.10
CA GLU A 28 5.39 -7.28 19.10
C GLU A 28 6.13 -6.99 17.80
N PHE A 29 7.42 -6.68 17.89
CA PHE A 29 8.24 -6.46 16.70
C PHE A 29 9.70 -6.85 16.94
N THR A 30 10.39 -7.17 15.86
CA THR A 30 11.83 -7.39 15.82
C THR A 30 12.45 -6.62 14.66
N ILE A 31 13.68 -6.14 14.84
CA ILE A 31 14.41 -5.39 13.79
C ILE A 31 15.77 -6.04 13.62
N HIS A 32 16.11 -6.42 12.38
CA HIS A 32 17.41 -6.98 12.05
C HIS A 32 17.96 -6.35 10.77
N GLY A 33 19.29 -6.33 10.65
CA GLY A 33 19.93 -6.05 9.36
C GLY A 33 19.72 -7.24 8.41
N ILE A 34 19.39 -6.94 7.16
CA ILE A 34 19.17 -7.94 6.10
C ILE A 34 19.77 -7.42 4.80
N ASP A 35 20.32 -8.31 3.98
CA ASP A 35 20.69 -8.01 2.61
C ASP A 35 19.45 -8.22 1.71
N LEU A 36 18.99 -7.15 1.09
CA LEU A 36 17.85 -7.15 0.18
C LEU A 36 18.28 -7.20 -1.30
N GLY A 37 19.60 -7.38 -1.57
CA GLY A 37 20.14 -7.40 -2.91
C GLY A 37 20.23 -6.03 -3.56
N ASP A 38 19.90 -5.95 -4.85
CA ASP A 38 20.00 -4.73 -5.66
C ASP A 38 18.79 -3.81 -5.46
N VAL A 39 18.69 -3.20 -4.26
CA VAL A 39 17.65 -2.24 -3.89
C VAL A 39 18.28 -0.93 -3.41
N HIS A 40 17.46 0.11 -3.25
CA HIS A 40 17.92 1.39 -2.71
C HIS A 40 18.56 1.19 -1.31
N PRO A 41 19.70 1.84 -0.99
CA PRO A 41 20.40 1.63 0.30
C PRO A 41 19.54 1.89 1.56
N ASN A 42 18.57 2.79 1.47
CA ASN A 42 17.64 3.10 2.56
C ASN A 42 16.33 2.31 2.43
N SER A 43 16.42 1.03 2.16
CA SER A 43 15.24 0.16 2.05
C SER A 43 14.96 -0.59 3.35
N VAL A 44 13.69 -0.92 3.52
CA VAL A 44 13.19 -1.75 4.61
C VAL A 44 12.25 -2.81 4.05
N LYS A 45 12.34 -4.03 4.59
CA LYS A 45 11.35 -5.07 4.39
C LYS A 45 10.51 -5.19 5.66
N LEU A 46 9.22 -4.99 5.53
CA LEU A 46 8.24 -5.13 6.59
C LEU A 46 7.48 -6.44 6.39
N MET A 47 7.43 -7.27 7.41
CA MET A 47 6.56 -8.45 7.47
C MET A 47 5.56 -8.21 8.61
N LEU A 48 4.32 -7.97 8.25
CA LEU A 48 3.27 -7.57 9.17
C LEU A 48 2.25 -8.70 9.34
N THR A 49 1.78 -8.88 10.58
CA THR A 49 0.68 -9.79 10.88
C THR A 49 -0.33 -9.05 11.74
N GLY A 50 -1.52 -8.87 11.22
CA GLY A 50 -2.62 -8.24 11.94
C GLY A 50 -3.28 -9.18 12.95
N ILE A 51 -4.05 -8.63 13.88
CA ILE A 51 -4.80 -9.39 14.91
C ILE A 51 -5.81 -10.38 14.31
N SER A 52 -6.26 -10.15 13.08
CA SER A 52 -7.13 -11.07 12.31
C SER A 52 -6.37 -12.24 11.66
N GLY A 53 -5.04 -12.31 11.82
CA GLY A 53 -4.18 -13.26 11.12
C GLY A 53 -3.86 -12.89 9.66
N ARG A 54 -4.33 -11.75 9.16
CA ARG A 54 -3.94 -11.25 7.82
C ARG A 54 -2.47 -10.87 7.84
N THR A 55 -1.75 -11.28 6.80
CA THR A 55 -0.34 -10.95 6.62
C THR A 55 -0.15 -9.97 5.47
N LEU A 56 0.90 -9.16 5.55
CA LEU A 56 1.34 -8.24 4.51
C LEU A 56 2.86 -8.17 4.52
N GLU A 57 3.47 -8.37 3.37
CA GLU A 57 4.90 -8.16 3.16
C GLU A 57 5.09 -6.92 2.27
N VAL A 58 5.94 -5.99 2.70
CA VAL A 58 6.22 -4.75 1.96
C VAL A 58 7.71 -4.49 1.92
N VAL A 59 8.26 -4.20 0.74
CA VAL A 59 9.57 -3.60 0.58
C VAL A 59 9.40 -2.14 0.19
N ALA A 60 9.94 -1.25 0.99
CA ALA A 60 9.85 0.19 0.78
C ALA A 60 11.21 0.85 0.91
N ALA A 61 11.41 1.95 0.20
CA ALA A 61 12.62 2.75 0.23
C ALA A 61 12.31 4.20 0.63
N SER A 62 13.19 4.81 1.42
CA SER A 62 13.23 6.27 1.55
C SER A 62 14.16 6.82 0.48
N ILE A 63 13.61 7.56 -0.47
CA ILE A 63 14.31 8.07 -1.64
C ILE A 63 14.79 9.53 -1.49
N GLY A 64 14.65 10.08 -0.29
CA GLY A 64 15.07 11.45 0.06
C GLY A 64 13.96 12.48 -0.07
N GLY A 65 14.20 13.68 0.48
CA GLY A 65 13.23 14.78 0.43
C GLY A 65 11.91 14.54 1.18
N GLY A 66 11.84 13.55 2.07
CA GLY A 66 10.62 13.14 2.74
C GLY A 66 9.77 12.16 1.92
N SER A 67 10.22 11.79 0.71
CA SER A 67 9.51 10.88 -0.18
C SER A 67 9.87 9.42 0.10
N ILE A 68 8.90 8.55 -0.12
CA ILE A 68 9.07 7.09 -0.06
C ILE A 68 8.67 6.46 -1.39
N GLU A 69 9.16 5.26 -1.63
CA GLU A 69 8.70 4.41 -2.72
C GLU A 69 8.40 3.01 -2.16
N ILE A 70 7.21 2.51 -2.41
CA ILE A 70 6.87 1.12 -2.19
C ILE A 70 7.34 0.35 -3.42
N CYS A 71 8.33 -0.52 -3.23
CA CYS A 71 8.97 -1.25 -4.32
C CYS A 71 8.32 -2.61 -4.57
N GLU A 72 7.82 -3.25 -3.49
CA GLU A 72 7.27 -4.61 -3.56
C GLU A 72 6.16 -4.80 -2.52
N ILE A 73 5.13 -5.54 -2.88
CA ILE A 73 4.08 -6.01 -1.99
C ILE A 73 3.81 -7.48 -2.23
N ASP A 74 3.85 -8.30 -1.15
CA ASP A 74 3.63 -9.74 -1.18
C ASP A 74 4.46 -10.45 -2.26
N GLY A 75 5.73 -10.04 -2.43
CA GLY A 75 6.66 -10.61 -3.40
C GLY A 75 6.48 -10.13 -4.84
N LEU A 76 5.60 -9.17 -5.10
CA LEU A 76 5.36 -8.62 -6.43
C LEU A 76 5.73 -7.14 -6.48
N ALA A 77 6.40 -6.73 -7.56
CA ALA A 77 6.75 -5.33 -7.80
C ALA A 77 5.50 -4.45 -7.74
N ALA A 78 5.62 -3.28 -7.13
CA ALA A 78 4.50 -2.37 -6.91
C ALA A 78 4.78 -0.93 -7.40
N ASN A 79 5.95 -0.38 -7.11
CA ASN A 79 6.48 0.92 -7.57
C ASN A 79 5.48 2.08 -7.55
N PHE A 80 5.12 2.54 -6.36
CA PHE A 80 4.27 3.73 -6.15
C PHE A 80 4.76 4.52 -4.91
N GLY A 81 4.39 5.79 -4.86
CA GLY A 81 4.62 6.66 -3.69
C GLY A 81 3.48 6.53 -2.67
N GLY A 82 3.29 7.55 -1.88
CA GLY A 82 2.16 7.67 -0.95
C GLY A 82 1.36 8.96 -1.20
N ASP A 83 1.50 9.52 -2.41
CA ASP A 83 0.96 10.86 -2.73
C ASP A 83 -0.50 10.81 -3.21
N TYR A 84 -1.04 9.61 -3.45
CA TYR A 84 -2.42 9.40 -3.94
C TYR A 84 -3.10 8.28 -3.18
N PRO A 85 -4.44 8.34 -3.02
CA PRO A 85 -5.21 7.19 -2.58
C PRO A 85 -4.91 6.01 -3.50
N THR A 86 -4.40 4.92 -2.94
CA THR A 86 -3.87 3.81 -3.74
C THR A 86 -4.63 2.51 -3.46
N LEU A 87 -5.10 1.90 -4.52
CA LEU A 87 -5.77 0.60 -4.51
C LEU A 87 -4.83 -0.48 -5.07
N ILE A 88 -4.66 -1.55 -4.32
CA ILE A 88 -3.86 -2.71 -4.71
C ILE A 88 -4.79 -3.89 -4.83
N VAL A 89 -4.94 -4.39 -6.07
CA VAL A 89 -5.86 -5.47 -6.40
C VAL A 89 -5.07 -6.69 -6.86
N HIS A 90 -5.14 -7.76 -6.09
CA HIS A 90 -4.59 -9.06 -6.46
C HIS A 90 -5.63 -9.88 -7.20
N ASN A 91 -5.34 -10.28 -8.42
CA ASN A 91 -6.26 -11.03 -9.28
C ASN A 91 -5.56 -12.15 -10.05
N THR A 92 -6.36 -13.05 -10.60
CA THR A 92 -5.87 -14.03 -11.57
C THR A 92 -5.44 -13.31 -12.86
N ASP A 93 -4.28 -13.66 -13.42
CA ASP A 93 -3.78 -13.09 -14.70
C ASP A 93 -4.58 -13.64 -15.89
N LYS A 94 -5.76 -13.07 -16.13
CA LYS A 94 -6.66 -13.40 -17.25
C LYS A 94 -7.20 -12.14 -17.94
N PRO A 95 -7.59 -12.23 -19.22
CA PRO A 95 -8.25 -11.12 -19.89
C PRO A 95 -9.55 -10.68 -19.19
N GLY A 96 -9.77 -9.36 -19.14
CA GLY A 96 -11.02 -8.77 -18.64
C GLY A 96 -10.88 -8.08 -17.29
N TYR A 97 -10.02 -8.53 -16.37
CA TYR A 97 -9.94 -7.95 -15.02
C TYR A 97 -9.59 -6.46 -14.99
N VAL A 98 -8.68 -6.00 -15.82
CA VAL A 98 -8.36 -4.56 -15.92
C VAL A 98 -9.61 -3.75 -16.29
N ALA A 99 -10.39 -4.24 -17.27
CA ALA A 99 -11.60 -3.58 -17.71
C ALA A 99 -12.68 -3.60 -16.61
N GLU A 100 -12.83 -4.70 -15.91
CA GLU A 100 -13.80 -4.88 -14.83
C GLU A 100 -13.50 -3.97 -13.63
N VAL A 101 -12.24 -3.94 -13.16
CA VAL A 101 -11.80 -3.04 -12.09
C VAL A 101 -12.00 -1.58 -12.49
N ALA A 102 -11.58 -1.20 -13.72
CA ALA A 102 -11.76 0.16 -14.21
C ALA A 102 -13.25 0.54 -14.32
N ALA A 103 -14.12 -0.38 -14.75
CA ALA A 103 -15.56 -0.13 -14.80
C ALA A 103 -16.19 0.05 -13.40
N ILE A 104 -15.73 -0.70 -12.40
CA ILE A 104 -16.20 -0.54 -11.02
C ILE A 104 -15.81 0.84 -10.48
N LEU A 105 -14.56 1.27 -10.68
CA LEU A 105 -14.08 2.59 -10.27
C LEU A 105 -14.85 3.72 -10.99
N ALA A 106 -15.02 3.60 -12.31
CA ALA A 106 -15.77 4.57 -13.09
C ALA A 106 -17.23 4.70 -12.64
N ALA A 107 -17.89 3.60 -12.27
CA ALA A 107 -19.27 3.61 -11.77
C ALA A 107 -19.42 4.36 -10.42
N GLU A 108 -18.36 4.45 -9.63
CA GLU A 108 -18.31 5.23 -8.39
C GLU A 108 -17.69 6.63 -8.60
N SER A 109 -17.50 7.04 -9.88
CA SER A 109 -16.92 8.34 -10.27
C SER A 109 -15.48 8.56 -9.78
N VAL A 110 -14.73 7.49 -9.61
CA VAL A 110 -13.30 7.52 -9.25
C VAL A 110 -12.46 7.63 -10.52
N ASN A 111 -11.67 8.68 -10.63
CA ASN A 111 -10.71 8.85 -11.70
C ASN A 111 -9.38 8.15 -11.38
N ILE A 112 -8.83 7.46 -12.36
CA ILE A 112 -7.55 6.77 -12.25
C ILE A 112 -6.44 7.71 -12.69
N ALA A 113 -5.54 8.09 -11.78
CA ALA A 113 -4.36 8.90 -12.08
C ALA A 113 -3.29 8.04 -12.76
N THR A 114 -2.96 6.89 -12.13
CA THR A 114 -2.07 5.89 -12.73
C THR A 114 -2.59 4.48 -12.49
N MET A 115 -2.28 3.56 -13.41
CA MET A 115 -2.54 2.14 -13.24
C MET A 115 -1.34 1.35 -13.75
N LYS A 116 -0.80 0.50 -12.89
CA LYS A 116 0.31 -0.40 -13.23
C LYS A 116 -0.13 -1.84 -12.96
N LEU A 117 0.18 -2.72 -13.89
CA LEU A 117 -0.10 -4.15 -13.77
C LEU A 117 1.22 -4.92 -13.68
N TYR A 118 1.39 -5.64 -12.60
CA TYR A 118 2.54 -6.49 -12.34
C TYR A 118 2.10 -7.95 -12.32
N ARG A 119 2.94 -8.83 -12.86
CA ARG A 119 2.71 -10.28 -12.84
C ARG A 119 4.02 -11.02 -12.69
N GLY A 120 4.00 -12.13 -11.97
CA GLY A 120 5.14 -13.04 -11.87
C GLY A 120 5.30 -13.84 -13.15
N SER A 121 4.39 -14.76 -13.39
CA SER A 121 4.35 -15.62 -14.57
C SER A 121 3.03 -15.48 -15.31
N ARG A 122 3.02 -15.77 -16.62
CA ARG A 122 1.81 -15.70 -17.44
C ARG A 122 0.76 -16.71 -16.95
N GLY A 123 -0.45 -16.24 -16.69
CA GLY A 123 -1.59 -17.05 -16.26
C GLY A 123 -1.62 -17.39 -14.78
N ASP A 124 -0.69 -16.84 -14.00
CA ASP A 124 -0.62 -16.95 -12.55
C ASP A 124 -1.33 -15.75 -11.88
N ASN A 125 -0.81 -15.25 -10.79
CA ASN A 125 -1.34 -14.09 -10.09
C ASN A 125 -0.79 -12.80 -10.68
N ALA A 126 -1.64 -11.79 -10.72
CA ALA A 126 -1.29 -10.41 -11.08
C ALA A 126 -1.67 -9.45 -9.96
N VAL A 127 -1.00 -8.32 -9.91
CA VAL A 127 -1.30 -7.20 -9.01
C VAL A 127 -1.51 -5.96 -9.85
N MET A 128 -2.66 -5.32 -9.68
CA MET A 128 -2.90 -3.97 -10.17
C MET A 128 -2.64 -2.99 -9.04
N VAL A 129 -1.76 -2.02 -9.26
CA VAL A 129 -1.56 -0.86 -8.40
C VAL A 129 -2.20 0.32 -9.10
N ILE A 130 -3.19 0.93 -8.45
CA ILE A 130 -4.05 1.96 -9.03
C ILE A 130 -4.03 3.16 -8.09
N GLU A 131 -3.42 4.24 -8.54
CA GLU A 131 -3.46 5.53 -7.86
C GLU A 131 -4.66 6.33 -8.38
N CYS A 132 -5.46 6.86 -7.49
CA CYS A 132 -6.72 7.52 -7.80
C CYS A 132 -6.71 8.98 -7.34
N ASP A 133 -7.46 9.85 -8.05
CA ASP A 133 -7.59 11.26 -7.66
C ASP A 133 -8.55 11.46 -6.47
N GLN A 134 -9.43 10.50 -6.20
CA GLN A 134 -10.44 10.57 -5.14
C GLN A 134 -10.29 9.39 -4.18
N GLU A 135 -10.73 9.62 -2.93
CA GLU A 135 -10.89 8.56 -1.94
C GLU A 135 -11.87 7.48 -2.44
N ILE A 136 -11.60 6.24 -2.10
CA ILE A 136 -12.37 5.09 -2.53
C ILE A 136 -13.33 4.66 -1.43
N SER A 137 -14.61 4.62 -1.75
CA SER A 137 -15.65 4.23 -0.79
C SER A 137 -15.54 2.75 -0.39
N GLU A 138 -15.90 2.44 0.86
CA GLU A 138 -15.99 1.05 1.31
C GLU A 138 -16.92 0.18 0.43
N LYS A 139 -17.95 0.79 -0.16
CA LYS A 139 -18.85 0.12 -1.09
C LYS A 139 -18.11 -0.32 -2.34
N CYS A 140 -17.23 0.54 -2.88
CA CYS A 140 -16.39 0.23 -4.03
C CYS A 140 -15.41 -0.90 -3.71
N ILE A 141 -14.75 -0.83 -2.55
CA ILE A 141 -13.81 -1.87 -2.07
C ILE A 141 -14.53 -3.22 -1.97
N ARG A 142 -15.67 -3.29 -1.29
CA ARG A 142 -16.47 -4.52 -1.18
C ARG A 142 -16.85 -5.09 -2.54
N LYS A 143 -17.28 -4.25 -3.47
CA LYS A 143 -17.63 -4.70 -4.82
C LYS A 143 -16.46 -5.33 -5.57
N LEU A 144 -15.25 -4.79 -5.37
CA LEU A 144 -14.02 -5.39 -5.89
C LEU A 144 -13.72 -6.74 -5.22
N GLU A 145 -13.85 -6.83 -3.90
CA GLU A 145 -13.61 -8.06 -3.14
C GLU A 145 -14.61 -9.18 -3.49
N GLU A 146 -15.83 -8.82 -3.89
CA GLU A 146 -16.87 -9.77 -4.34
C GLU A 146 -16.71 -10.21 -5.81
N THR A 147 -15.81 -9.59 -6.56
CA THR A 147 -15.56 -9.90 -7.98
C THR A 147 -14.81 -11.24 -8.09
N ASP A 148 -15.37 -12.19 -8.84
CA ASP A 148 -14.74 -13.50 -9.05
C ASP A 148 -13.35 -13.35 -9.66
N GLY A 149 -12.39 -14.09 -9.09
CA GLY A 149 -10.98 -14.04 -9.51
C GLY A 149 -10.16 -12.86 -8.99
N ILE A 150 -10.75 -11.94 -8.22
CA ILE A 150 -10.05 -11.03 -7.31
C ILE A 150 -10.01 -11.71 -5.93
N PHE A 151 -8.83 -11.86 -5.36
CA PHE A 151 -8.65 -12.61 -4.11
C PHE A 151 -8.09 -11.77 -2.95
N LYS A 152 -7.59 -10.57 -3.22
CA LYS A 152 -7.19 -9.62 -2.19
C LYS A 152 -7.32 -8.20 -2.73
N VAL A 153 -7.92 -7.32 -1.94
CA VAL A 153 -7.94 -5.88 -2.17
C VAL A 153 -7.33 -5.21 -0.95
N THR A 154 -6.39 -4.30 -1.18
CA THR A 154 -5.82 -3.45 -0.13
C THR A 154 -6.00 -2.00 -0.56
N TYR A 155 -6.61 -1.21 0.30
CA TYR A 155 -6.78 0.22 0.09
C TYR A 155 -5.89 1.00 1.05
N LEU A 156 -5.14 1.92 0.51
CA LEU A 156 -4.29 2.86 1.24
C LEU A 156 -4.89 4.26 1.02
N PRO A 157 -5.60 4.80 2.02
CA PRO A 157 -6.10 6.17 1.94
C PRO A 157 -4.95 7.16 1.95
N MET A 158 -5.17 8.35 1.44
CA MET A 158 -4.21 9.44 1.57
C MET A 158 -4.32 10.03 2.98
N ASP A 159 -3.18 10.31 3.63
CA ASP A 159 -3.17 11.09 4.87
C ASP A 159 -3.64 12.52 4.60
N GLU A 160 -4.52 13.06 5.44
CA GLU A 160 -5.08 14.42 5.29
C GLU A 160 -4.01 15.51 5.16
N GLU A 161 -2.81 15.29 5.72
CA GLU A 161 -1.68 16.24 5.63
C GLU A 161 -0.94 16.25 4.30
N THR A 162 -1.02 15.18 3.50
CA THR A 162 -0.37 15.12 2.18
C THR A 162 -1.19 15.89 1.13
N GLY A 163 -2.51 15.92 1.26
CA GLY A 163 -3.41 16.62 0.35
C GLY A 163 -3.31 18.16 0.35
N GLU A 164 -2.75 18.76 1.41
CA GLU A 164 -2.58 20.22 1.48
C GLU A 164 -1.35 20.75 0.73
N ARG A 165 -0.40 19.88 0.34
CA ARG A 165 0.84 20.31 -0.34
C ARG A 165 0.67 20.66 -1.82
N GLU A 166 -0.36 20.17 -2.50
CA GLU A 166 -0.59 20.42 -3.93
C GLU A 166 -1.34 21.73 -4.24
N ASN A 167 -1.92 22.41 -3.24
CA ASN A 167 -2.69 23.65 -3.47
C ASN A 167 -1.85 24.94 -3.43
N HIS A 168 -0.52 24.87 -3.48
CA HIS A 168 0.38 26.05 -3.39
C HIS A 168 1.38 26.11 -4.55
N VAL A 169 0.90 25.91 -5.79
CA VAL A 169 1.67 26.26 -7.02
C VAL A 169 0.85 27.18 -7.91
#